data_41781592131985a440d72404a7074cfa
#
_entry.id   41781592131985a440d72404a7074cfa
#
_cell.length_a   1.000
_cell.length_b   1.000
_cell.length_c   1.000
_cell.angle_alpha   90.00
_cell.angle_beta   90.00
_cell.angle_gamma   90.00
#
_symmetry.space_group_name_H-M   'P 1'
#
loop_
_entity.id
_entity.type
_entity.pdbx_description
1 polymer ?
#
loop_
_entity_poly.entity_id
_entity_poly.type
_entity_poly.pdbx_seq_one_letter_code
_entity_poly.pdbx_strand_id
1 'polypeptide(L)'
;FIGMYVKQVLNNNTIIALDNNKNEIIVDAKGIGFNAKVDSDIDETKFKHLRKFVLENRTISDLQTIYNNIPQDIMNLSMQLLEEENAEKKSVDFVSINSVLLLADHINETIKRLENGVYLRNSLTNEIKIFYSTEFRIASIAKEKLIAKNVYLNDDEISFIAIHLINLNSNNMN
;
A
#
# COMPACT_ATOMS: atom_id res chain seq x y z
N PHE A 1 7.55 -19.84 -20.47
CA PHE A 1 7.74 -18.40 -20.28
C PHE A 1 6.65 -17.82 -19.38
N ILE A 2 7.03 -17.34 -18.24
CA ILE A 2 6.09 -16.73 -17.29
C ILE A 2 6.00 -15.25 -17.64
N GLY A 3 4.92 -14.84 -18.31
CA GLY A 3 4.73 -13.47 -18.76
C GLY A 3 3.49 -12.82 -18.16
N MET A 4 3.49 -11.52 -18.16
CA MET A 4 2.34 -10.68 -17.86
C MET A 4 2.04 -9.81 -19.08
N TYR A 5 0.77 -9.51 -19.27
CA TYR A 5 0.29 -8.62 -20.33
C TYR A 5 -0.38 -7.39 -19.74
N VAL A 6 -0.15 -6.24 -20.35
CA VAL A 6 -0.84 -4.99 -19.95
C VAL A 6 -2.32 -5.12 -20.31
N LYS A 7 -3.19 -4.99 -19.31
CA LYS A 7 -4.63 -4.88 -19.52
C LYS A 7 -5.09 -3.44 -19.57
N GLN A 8 -4.57 -2.63 -18.66
CA GLN A 8 -4.90 -1.21 -18.57
C GLN A 8 -3.81 -0.43 -17.86
N VAL A 9 -3.61 0.80 -18.26
CA VAL A 9 -2.70 1.75 -17.60
C VAL A 9 -3.51 2.61 -16.64
N LEU A 10 -3.16 2.63 -15.36
CA LEU A 10 -3.79 3.48 -14.35
C LEU A 10 -3.09 4.83 -14.25
N ASN A 11 -1.77 4.81 -14.26
CA ASN A 11 -0.90 6.01 -14.30
C ASN A 11 0.49 5.61 -14.79
N ASN A 12 1.44 6.55 -14.78
CA ASN A 12 2.80 6.29 -15.28
C ASN A 12 3.57 5.18 -14.53
N ASN A 13 3.15 4.85 -13.31
CA ASN A 13 3.84 3.90 -12.44
C ASN A 13 3.00 2.67 -12.09
N THR A 14 1.75 2.60 -12.52
CA THR A 14 0.83 1.55 -12.12
C THR A 14 -0.02 1.08 -13.29
N ILE A 15 -0.05 -0.23 -13.46
CA ILE A 15 -0.88 -0.87 -14.51
C ILE A 15 -1.71 -2.00 -13.89
N ILE A 16 -2.77 -2.37 -14.59
CA ILE A 16 -3.43 -3.66 -14.39
C ILE A 16 -2.87 -4.60 -15.45
N ALA A 17 -2.42 -5.76 -15.01
CA ALA A 17 -1.86 -6.78 -15.87
C ALA A 17 -2.64 -8.08 -15.73
N LEU A 18 -2.54 -8.93 -16.74
CA LEU A 18 -2.99 -10.32 -16.68
C LEU A 18 -1.78 -11.23 -16.54
N ASP A 19 -1.82 -12.14 -15.58
CA ASP A 19 -0.81 -13.17 -15.45
C ASP A 19 -1.06 -14.34 -16.42
N ASN A 20 -0.22 -15.38 -16.39
CA ASN A 20 -0.38 -16.55 -17.26
C ASN A 20 -1.68 -17.30 -17.04
N ASN A 21 -2.28 -17.20 -15.87
CA ASN A 21 -3.56 -17.83 -15.53
C ASN A 21 -4.74 -16.91 -15.82
N LYS A 22 -4.49 -15.77 -16.48
CA LYS A 22 -5.48 -14.73 -16.78
C LYS A 22 -6.08 -14.08 -15.52
N ASN A 23 -5.37 -14.11 -14.41
CA ASN A 23 -5.75 -13.39 -13.21
C ASN A 23 -5.34 -11.91 -13.33
N GLU A 24 -6.21 -11.02 -12.89
CA GLU A 24 -5.93 -9.60 -12.85
C GLU A 24 -5.08 -9.27 -11.65
N ILE A 25 -3.96 -8.60 -11.87
CA ILE A 25 -3.07 -8.10 -10.83
C ILE A 25 -2.74 -6.64 -11.08
N ILE A 26 -2.47 -5.91 -10.02
CA ILE A 26 -1.94 -4.56 -10.11
C ILE A 26 -0.42 -4.67 -10.02
N VAL A 27 0.26 -4.02 -10.94
CA VAL A 27 1.72 -3.97 -10.97
C VAL A 27 2.16 -2.52 -10.84
N ASP A 28 2.98 -2.26 -9.83
CA ASP A 28 3.54 -0.96 -9.54
C ASP A 28 5.05 -0.99 -9.71
N ALA A 29 5.57 -0.12 -10.56
CA ALA A 29 6.98 0.08 -10.76
C ALA A 29 7.21 1.43 -11.43
N LYS A 30 8.32 2.09 -11.12
CA LYS A 30 8.64 3.39 -11.70
C LYS A 30 8.66 3.30 -13.24
N GLY A 31 7.78 4.06 -13.87
CA GLY A 31 7.71 4.18 -15.33
C GLY A 31 7.03 3.02 -16.06
N ILE A 32 6.48 2.03 -15.35
CA ILE A 32 5.87 0.85 -15.99
C ILE A 32 4.67 1.22 -16.89
N GLY A 33 3.92 2.25 -16.52
CA GLY A 33 2.78 2.73 -17.30
C GLY A 33 3.17 3.70 -18.42
N PHE A 34 4.40 4.19 -18.40
CA PHE A 34 4.86 5.14 -19.40
C PHE A 34 5.09 4.43 -20.75
N ASN A 35 4.39 4.86 -21.78
CA ASN A 35 4.39 4.23 -23.10
C ASN A 35 3.93 2.77 -23.13
N ALA A 36 3.29 2.28 -22.07
CA ALA A 36 2.73 0.92 -22.05
C ALA A 36 1.53 0.83 -22.99
N LYS A 37 1.49 -0.27 -23.76
CA LYS A 37 0.39 -0.55 -24.68
C LYS A 37 -0.42 -1.74 -24.19
N VAL A 38 -1.74 -1.63 -24.26
CA VAL A 38 -2.65 -2.74 -23.95
C VAL A 38 -2.28 -3.95 -24.82
N ASP A 39 -2.38 -5.14 -24.23
CA ASP A 39 -2.03 -6.45 -24.81
C ASP A 39 -0.53 -6.65 -25.11
N SER A 40 0.34 -5.74 -24.72
CA SER A 40 1.78 -5.94 -24.83
C SER A 40 2.36 -6.70 -23.64
N ASP A 41 3.42 -7.48 -23.90
CA ASP A 41 4.17 -8.19 -22.85
C ASP A 41 4.92 -7.20 -21.96
N ILE A 42 5.05 -7.58 -20.69
CA ILE A 42 5.83 -6.82 -19.72
C ILE A 42 7.13 -7.57 -19.45
N ASP A 43 8.26 -6.90 -19.68
CA ASP A 43 9.57 -7.39 -19.29
C ASP A 43 9.87 -6.91 -17.88
N GLU A 44 9.69 -7.77 -16.89
CA GLU A 44 9.91 -7.45 -15.47
C GLU A 44 11.36 -7.04 -15.19
N THR A 45 12.32 -7.51 -15.97
CA THR A 45 13.74 -7.23 -15.75
C THR A 45 14.12 -5.77 -16.00
N LYS A 46 13.26 -5.03 -16.74
CA LYS A 46 13.48 -3.60 -17.03
C LYS A 46 13.08 -2.67 -15.89
N PHE A 47 12.42 -3.18 -14.86
CA PHE A 47 11.89 -2.36 -13.77
C PHE A 47 12.51 -2.74 -12.44
N LYS A 48 13.01 -1.74 -11.71
CA LYS A 48 13.51 -1.92 -10.35
C LYS A 48 12.35 -1.86 -9.36
N HIS A 49 12.41 -2.68 -8.32
CA HIS A 49 11.42 -2.69 -7.24
C HIS A 49 9.97 -2.87 -7.73
N LEU A 50 9.79 -3.75 -8.71
CA LEU A 50 8.46 -4.07 -9.21
C LEU A 50 7.64 -4.75 -8.10
N ARG A 51 6.42 -4.25 -7.86
CA ARG A 51 5.49 -4.74 -6.85
C ARG A 51 4.24 -5.28 -7.53
N LYS A 52 3.72 -6.38 -7.00
CA LYS A 52 2.50 -7.01 -7.51
C LYS A 52 1.47 -7.10 -6.40
N PHE A 53 0.22 -6.73 -6.70
CA PHE A 53 -0.90 -6.80 -5.76
C PHE A 53 -2.05 -7.55 -6.38
N VAL A 54 -2.71 -8.41 -5.58
CA VAL A 54 -3.90 -9.11 -6.02
C VAL A 54 -5.06 -8.14 -6.15
N LEU A 55 -5.74 -8.18 -7.27
CA LEU A 55 -6.97 -7.42 -7.51
C LEU A 55 -8.17 -8.26 -7.06
N GLU A 56 -8.85 -7.80 -6.01
CA GLU A 56 -10.01 -8.48 -5.44
C GLU A 56 -11.24 -7.59 -5.51
N ASN A 57 -12.35 -8.13 -6.02
CA ASN A 57 -13.71 -7.57 -5.91
C ASN A 57 -13.86 -6.07 -6.22
N ARG A 58 -13.02 -5.50 -7.09
CA ARG A 58 -13.11 -4.09 -7.49
C ARG A 58 -13.13 -3.96 -8.99
N THR A 59 -13.88 -2.98 -9.48
CA THR A 59 -13.86 -2.63 -10.90
C THR A 59 -12.67 -1.72 -11.20
N ILE A 60 -12.25 -1.70 -12.47
CA ILE A 60 -11.17 -0.82 -12.94
C ILE A 60 -11.51 0.65 -12.72
N SER A 61 -12.77 1.05 -12.94
CA SER A 61 -13.21 2.44 -12.73
C SER A 61 -13.12 2.85 -11.26
N ASP A 62 -13.44 1.96 -10.32
CA ASP A 62 -13.29 2.22 -8.88
C ASP A 62 -11.84 2.45 -8.51
N LEU A 63 -10.92 1.63 -9.04
CA LEU A 63 -9.49 1.79 -8.81
C LEU A 63 -8.96 3.12 -9.34
N GLN A 64 -9.35 3.52 -10.56
CA GLN A 64 -8.94 4.80 -11.12
C GLN A 64 -9.41 5.97 -10.25
N THR A 65 -10.65 5.93 -9.78
CA THR A 65 -11.19 6.95 -8.89
C THR A 65 -10.38 7.06 -7.60
N ILE A 66 -10.06 5.94 -6.96
CA ILE A 66 -9.28 5.89 -5.72
C ILE A 66 -7.85 6.40 -5.96
N TYR A 67 -7.18 5.93 -7.01
CA TYR A 67 -5.82 6.37 -7.35
C TYR A 67 -5.75 7.87 -7.68
N ASN A 68 -6.83 8.46 -8.21
CA ASN A 68 -6.90 9.89 -8.46
C ASN A 68 -7.11 10.72 -7.18
N ASN A 69 -7.70 10.14 -6.14
CA ASN A 69 -8.05 10.84 -4.91
C ASN A 69 -7.01 10.73 -3.79
N ILE A 70 -6.13 9.73 -3.84
CA ILE A 70 -5.07 9.54 -2.86
C ILE A 70 -3.73 9.94 -3.50
N PRO A 71 -2.94 10.83 -2.86
CA PRO A 71 -1.62 11.19 -3.39
C PRO A 71 -0.73 9.97 -3.60
N GLN A 72 0.04 9.98 -4.68
CA GLN A 72 0.90 8.84 -5.06
C GLN A 72 1.94 8.51 -3.98
N ASP A 73 2.47 9.50 -3.29
CA ASP A 73 3.42 9.28 -2.20
C ASP A 73 2.79 8.56 -0.99
N ILE A 74 1.51 8.80 -0.72
CA ILE A 74 0.77 8.08 0.32
C ILE A 74 0.49 6.64 -0.10
N MET A 75 0.15 6.43 -1.39
CA MET A 75 0.04 5.08 -1.94
C MET A 75 1.36 4.32 -1.82
N ASN A 76 2.47 4.95 -2.20
CA ASN A 76 3.81 4.35 -2.11
C ASN A 76 4.18 4.01 -0.66
N LEU A 77 3.90 4.91 0.28
CA LEU A 77 4.14 4.66 1.70
C LEU A 77 3.34 3.45 2.19
N SER A 78 2.07 3.39 1.85
CA SER A 78 1.18 2.29 2.24
C SER A 78 1.65 0.95 1.68
N MET A 79 2.07 0.91 0.42
CA MET A 79 2.68 -0.26 -0.20
C MET A 79 3.95 -0.70 0.54
N GLN A 80 4.82 0.26 0.89
CA GLN A 80 6.05 -0.01 1.63
C GLN A 80 5.77 -0.65 2.99
N LEU A 81 4.84 -0.09 3.76
CA LEU A 81 4.50 -0.62 5.09
C LEU A 81 3.99 -2.06 5.01
N LEU A 82 3.13 -2.35 4.03
CA LEU A 82 2.59 -3.71 3.85
C LEU A 82 3.64 -4.70 3.34
N GLU A 83 4.57 -4.26 2.50
CA GLU A 83 5.69 -5.09 2.08
C GLU A 83 6.62 -5.43 3.24
N GLU A 84 6.97 -4.45 4.07
CA GLU A 84 7.80 -4.65 5.26
C GLU A 84 7.14 -5.66 6.21
N GLU A 85 5.84 -5.54 6.41
CA GLU A 85 5.10 -6.45 7.25
C GLU A 85 5.05 -7.86 6.66
N ASN A 86 4.81 -7.97 5.36
CA ASN A 86 4.80 -9.25 4.66
C ASN A 86 6.17 -9.94 4.73
N ALA A 87 7.26 -9.19 4.62
CA ALA A 87 8.62 -9.69 4.74
C ALA A 87 8.92 -10.21 6.15
N GLU A 88 8.47 -9.52 7.21
CA GLU A 88 8.63 -9.96 8.60
C GLU A 88 7.90 -11.29 8.87
N LYS A 89 6.75 -11.48 8.26
CA LYS A 89 5.98 -12.74 8.37
C LYS A 89 6.52 -13.86 7.50
N LYS A 90 7.50 -13.57 6.64
CA LYS A 90 8.03 -14.51 5.65
C LYS A 90 6.92 -15.10 4.77
N SER A 91 5.87 -14.32 4.51
CA SER A 91 4.78 -14.72 3.65
C SER A 91 5.23 -14.68 2.19
N VAL A 92 4.83 -15.68 1.44
CA VAL A 92 5.02 -15.74 -0.02
C VAL A 92 3.79 -15.23 -0.77
N ASP A 93 2.73 -14.92 -0.05
CA ASP A 93 1.48 -14.44 -0.63
C ASP A 93 1.62 -12.96 -1.04
N PHE A 94 0.93 -12.60 -2.10
CA PHE A 94 0.88 -11.22 -2.54
C PHE A 94 -0.02 -10.40 -1.61
N VAL A 95 0.37 -9.14 -1.38
CA VAL A 95 -0.45 -8.19 -0.64
C VAL A 95 -1.70 -7.86 -1.47
N SER A 96 -2.87 -7.87 -0.82
CA SER A 96 -4.12 -7.46 -1.47
C SER A 96 -4.12 -5.95 -1.73
N ILE A 97 -4.60 -5.53 -2.92
CA ILE A 97 -4.76 -4.10 -3.19
C ILE A 97 -5.76 -3.46 -2.23
N ASN A 98 -6.77 -4.18 -1.76
CA ASN A 98 -7.71 -3.68 -0.78
C ASN A 98 -7.01 -3.28 0.53
N SER A 99 -6.03 -4.06 0.98
CA SER A 99 -5.23 -3.73 2.16
C SER A 99 -4.43 -2.43 1.95
N VAL A 100 -3.83 -2.26 0.78
CA VAL A 100 -3.12 -1.03 0.41
C VAL A 100 -4.06 0.17 0.48
N LEU A 101 -5.23 0.06 -0.13
CA LEU A 101 -6.20 1.15 -0.21
C LEU A 101 -6.76 1.54 1.15
N LEU A 102 -7.07 0.55 2.00
CA LEU A 102 -7.54 0.80 3.36
C LEU A 102 -6.48 1.53 4.19
N LEU A 103 -5.23 1.10 4.11
CA LEU A 103 -4.14 1.75 4.81
C LEU A 103 -3.86 3.15 4.27
N ALA A 104 -3.84 3.31 2.96
CA ALA A 104 -3.62 4.60 2.30
C ALA A 104 -4.71 5.61 2.65
N ASP A 105 -5.96 5.18 2.67
CA ASP A 105 -7.09 6.02 3.06
C ASP A 105 -6.96 6.48 4.52
N HIS A 106 -6.61 5.55 5.42
CA HIS A 106 -6.38 5.89 6.82
C HIS A 106 -5.24 6.90 7.00
N ILE A 107 -4.11 6.70 6.34
CA ILE A 107 -2.97 7.63 6.42
C ILE A 107 -3.35 8.99 5.84
N ASN A 108 -4.05 9.02 4.71
CA ASN A 108 -4.50 10.26 4.08
C ASN A 108 -5.46 11.05 4.99
N GLU A 109 -6.42 10.37 5.62
CA GLU A 109 -7.33 11.00 6.59
C GLU A 109 -6.59 11.49 7.84
N THR A 110 -5.60 10.74 8.31
CA THR A 110 -4.73 11.15 9.42
C THR A 110 -4.01 12.45 9.11
N ILE A 111 -3.43 12.56 7.90
CA ILE A 111 -2.74 13.77 7.45
C ILE A 111 -3.69 14.97 7.45
N LYS A 112 -4.88 14.82 6.86
CA LYS A 112 -5.89 15.89 6.82
C LYS A 112 -6.30 16.34 8.22
N ARG A 113 -6.49 15.39 9.13
CA ARG A 113 -6.87 15.66 10.52
C ARG A 113 -5.77 16.42 11.25
N LEU A 114 -4.51 16.00 11.11
CA LEU A 114 -3.36 16.66 11.75
C LEU A 114 -3.11 18.06 11.17
N GLU A 115 -3.31 18.25 9.87
CA GLU A 115 -3.22 19.57 9.23
C GLU A 115 -4.27 20.55 9.80
N ASN A 116 -5.42 20.03 10.25
CA ASN A 116 -6.46 20.81 10.92
C ASN A 116 -6.25 20.92 12.45
N GLY A 117 -5.11 20.46 12.96
CA GLY A 117 -4.75 20.57 14.38
C GLY A 117 -5.50 19.58 15.27
N VAL A 118 -6.12 18.54 14.72
CA VAL A 118 -6.87 17.55 15.50
C VAL A 118 -5.97 16.34 15.77
N TYR A 119 -5.59 16.16 17.03
CA TYR A 119 -4.77 15.04 17.51
C TYR A 119 -5.65 14.06 18.27
N LEU A 120 -5.55 12.76 17.93
CA LEU A 120 -6.25 11.69 18.62
C LEU A 120 -5.30 11.01 19.62
N ARG A 121 -5.84 10.66 20.78
CA ARG A 121 -5.14 9.84 21.77
C ARG A 121 -5.49 8.38 21.55
N ASN A 122 -4.51 7.51 21.82
CA ASN A 122 -4.71 6.06 21.79
C ASN A 122 -4.35 5.49 23.17
N SER A 123 -5.35 5.00 23.89
CA SER A 123 -5.13 4.42 25.23
C SER A 123 -4.35 3.10 25.20
N LEU A 124 -4.21 2.49 24.03
CA LEU A 124 -3.52 1.20 23.85
C LEU A 124 -2.07 1.35 23.36
N THR A 125 -1.55 2.57 23.28
CA THR A 125 -0.21 2.82 22.73
C THR A 125 0.87 2.00 23.44
N ASN A 126 0.85 1.94 24.77
CA ASN A 126 1.85 1.18 25.52
C ASN A 126 1.74 -0.32 25.28
N GLU A 127 0.54 -0.85 25.24
CA GLU A 127 0.27 -2.26 24.95
C GLU A 127 0.73 -2.63 23.53
N ILE A 128 0.46 -1.76 22.57
CA ILE A 128 0.88 -1.97 21.18
C ILE A 128 2.41 -2.00 21.07
N LYS A 129 3.10 -1.09 21.74
CA LYS A 129 4.57 -1.05 21.76
C LYS A 129 5.17 -2.33 22.34
N ILE A 130 4.51 -2.93 23.34
CA ILE A 130 5.01 -4.12 24.01
C ILE A 130 4.64 -5.39 23.25
N PHE A 131 3.36 -5.56 22.91
CA PHE A 131 2.84 -6.82 22.36
C PHE A 131 2.87 -6.88 20.83
N TYR A 132 2.93 -5.73 20.16
CA TYR A 132 2.96 -5.60 18.72
C TYR A 132 4.12 -4.70 18.28
N SER A 133 5.29 -4.96 18.87
CA SER A 133 6.50 -4.15 18.65
C SER A 133 6.95 -4.13 17.19
N THR A 134 6.75 -5.22 16.44
CA THR A 134 7.06 -5.30 15.01
C THR A 134 6.16 -4.36 14.22
N GLU A 135 4.85 -4.42 14.43
CA GLU A 135 3.87 -3.58 13.75
C GLU A 135 4.08 -2.10 14.11
N PHE A 136 4.38 -1.81 15.37
CA PHE A 136 4.71 -0.44 15.79
C PHE A 136 5.97 0.08 15.11
N ARG A 137 7.01 -0.74 15.01
CA ARG A 137 8.26 -0.39 14.31
C ARG A 137 8.01 -0.12 12.83
N ILE A 138 7.24 -0.96 12.16
CA ILE A 138 6.89 -0.78 10.75
C ILE A 138 6.05 0.50 10.58
N ALA A 139 5.05 0.71 11.42
CA ALA A 139 4.23 1.92 11.39
C ALA A 139 5.06 3.20 11.60
N SER A 140 6.15 3.11 12.39
CA SER A 140 7.07 4.24 12.63
C SER A 140 7.79 4.71 11.36
N ILE A 141 7.87 3.90 10.32
CA ILE A 141 8.40 4.31 9.01
C ILE A 141 7.58 5.49 8.47
N ALA A 142 6.28 5.50 8.69
CA ALA A 142 5.40 6.60 8.29
C ALA A 142 5.81 7.93 8.94
N LYS A 143 6.25 7.90 10.20
CA LYS A 143 6.73 9.10 10.89
C LYS A 143 7.87 9.78 10.12
N GLU A 144 8.87 9.01 9.71
CA GLU A 144 10.02 9.54 8.97
C GLU A 144 9.63 10.05 7.59
N LYS A 145 8.76 9.34 6.89
CA LYS A 145 8.33 9.72 5.54
C LYS A 145 7.44 10.96 5.52
N LEU A 146 6.59 11.14 6.54
CA LEU A 146 5.65 12.26 6.58
C LEU A 146 6.27 13.58 7.07
N ILE A 147 7.47 13.55 7.65
CA ILE A 147 8.23 14.75 8.00
C ILE A 147 8.45 15.64 6.76
N ALA A 148 8.71 15.03 5.60
CA ALA A 148 8.88 15.76 4.35
C ALA A 148 7.62 16.57 3.94
N LYS A 149 6.45 16.21 4.47
CA LYS A 149 5.19 16.93 4.27
C LYS A 149 4.84 17.87 5.43
N ASN A 150 5.76 18.10 6.37
CA ASN A 150 5.52 18.83 7.61
C ASN A 150 4.41 18.22 8.47
N VAL A 151 4.24 16.91 8.39
CA VAL A 151 3.28 16.15 9.23
C VAL A 151 4.08 15.36 10.26
N TYR A 152 3.78 15.61 11.55
CA TYR A 152 4.51 15.02 12.66
C TYR A 152 3.61 14.03 13.41
N LEU A 153 3.91 12.74 13.30
CA LEU A 153 3.19 11.68 14.01
C LEU A 153 3.78 11.50 15.41
N ASN A 154 2.93 11.56 16.42
CA ASN A 154 3.30 11.11 17.76
C ASN A 154 3.06 9.60 17.91
N ASP A 155 3.42 9.04 19.06
CA ASP A 155 3.28 7.61 19.29
C ASP A 155 1.82 7.11 19.24
N ASP A 156 0.86 7.94 19.63
CA ASP A 156 -0.55 7.59 19.55
C ASP A 156 -1.01 7.44 18.09
N GLU A 157 -0.59 8.35 17.23
CA GLU A 157 -0.91 8.29 15.79
C GLU A 157 -0.21 7.11 15.11
N ILE A 158 1.04 6.82 15.47
CA ILE A 158 1.76 5.64 14.99
C ILE A 158 1.02 4.37 15.42
N SER A 159 0.50 4.34 16.65
CA SER A 159 -0.25 3.20 17.17
C SER A 159 -1.54 2.95 16.39
N PHE A 160 -2.24 3.98 15.92
CA PHE A 160 -3.41 3.80 15.05
C PHE A 160 -3.03 3.16 13.72
N ILE A 161 -1.90 3.54 13.13
CA ILE A 161 -1.39 2.90 11.92
C ILE A 161 -1.04 1.43 12.21
N ALA A 162 -0.38 1.16 13.34
CA ALA A 162 -0.04 -0.19 13.76
C ALA A 162 -1.31 -1.07 13.93
N ILE A 163 -2.38 -0.52 14.50
CA ILE A 163 -3.67 -1.24 14.62
C ILE A 163 -4.19 -1.64 13.25
N HIS A 164 -4.09 -0.78 12.24
CA HIS A 164 -4.49 -1.13 10.87
C HIS A 164 -3.67 -2.31 10.35
N LEU A 165 -2.36 -2.31 10.56
CA LEU A 165 -1.49 -3.43 10.15
C LEU A 165 -1.89 -4.73 10.88
N ILE A 166 -2.17 -4.67 12.16
CA ILE A 166 -2.62 -5.82 12.97
C ILE A 166 -3.95 -6.37 12.43
N ASN A 167 -4.92 -5.49 12.17
CA ASN A 167 -6.26 -5.89 11.71
C ASN A 167 -6.24 -6.47 10.29
N LEU A 168 -5.42 -5.94 9.40
CA LEU A 168 -5.26 -6.47 8.05
C LEU A 168 -4.72 -7.91 8.08
N ASN A 169 -3.89 -8.23 9.06
CA ASN A 169 -3.36 -9.58 9.25
C ASN A 169 -4.40 -10.56 9.77
N SER A 170 -5.25 -10.13 10.68
CA SER A 170 -6.30 -10.98 11.25
C SER A 170 -7.31 -11.42 10.20
N ASN A 171 -7.57 -10.60 9.19
CA ASN A 171 -8.51 -10.90 8.12
C ASN A 171 -7.95 -11.89 7.07
N ASN A 172 -6.65 -12.11 7.05
CA ASN A 172 -6.00 -13.09 6.16
C ASN A 172 -5.90 -14.48 6.77
N MET A 173 -6.38 -14.68 7.99
CA MET A 173 -6.33 -15.97 8.71
C MET A 173 -7.64 -16.76 8.67
N ASN A 174 -8.65 -16.30 7.92
CA ASN A 174 -9.94 -17.00 7.72
C ASN A 174 -10.10 -17.51 6.30
#